data_19fd7ddbd62f68d304c0b1e39aacd388
#
_entry.id   19fd7ddbd62f68d304c0b1e39aacd388
#
_cell.length_a   1.000
_cell.length_b   1.000
_cell.length_c   1.000
_cell.angle_alpha   90.00
_cell.angle_beta   90.00
_cell.angle_gamma   90.00
#
_symmetry.space_group_name_H-M   'P 1'
#
loop_
_entity.id
_entity.type
_entity.pdbx_description
1 polymer ?
#
loop_
_entity_poly.entity_id
_entity_poly.type
_entity_poly.pdbx_seq_one_letter_code
_entity_poly.pdbx_strand_id
1 'polypeptide(L)'
;MKHPGKRHLLLAFILAWLLAPEWLRIPVHNGSARDWNTKSFWFEPWGRSGTHKGIDIFARRGTPVTAPTHGLVLFRGELAAGGKVILMLGPKWRLHYFAHLNDYHALPGQPVLPGSLLGSVGDSGNARGKPPHLHYSIVTLLPYPWRWDDSTQGWKKIFYLDPSELLNDGAMDSQSESGG
;
A
#
# COMPACT_ATOMS: atom_id res chain seq x y z
N MET A 1 -41.04 13.21 5.55
CA MET A 1 -39.90 12.28 5.41
C MET A 1 -39.00 12.44 6.62
N LYS A 2 -38.74 11.38 7.40
CA LYS A 2 -37.81 11.45 8.56
C LYS A 2 -36.38 11.48 8.00
N HIS A 3 -35.62 12.52 8.30
CA HIS A 3 -34.20 12.57 7.96
C HIS A 3 -33.45 11.40 8.62
N PRO A 4 -32.59 10.69 7.88
CA PRO A 4 -31.78 9.65 8.47
C PRO A 4 -30.93 10.23 9.58
N GLY A 5 -30.96 9.60 10.77
CA GLY A 5 -30.16 10.04 11.91
C GLY A 5 -28.66 9.93 11.60
N LYS A 6 -27.82 10.73 12.27
CA LYS A 6 -26.35 10.73 12.09
C LYS A 6 -25.73 9.32 12.11
N ARG A 7 -26.29 8.39 12.88
CA ARG A 7 -25.84 6.99 12.96
C ARG A 7 -26.03 6.23 11.64
N HIS A 8 -27.16 6.46 10.95
CA HIS A 8 -27.43 5.81 9.65
C HIS A 8 -26.51 6.37 8.55
N LEU A 9 -26.22 7.67 8.58
CA LEU A 9 -25.28 8.30 7.65
C LEU A 9 -23.85 7.77 7.85
N LEU A 10 -23.42 7.61 9.09
CA LEU A 10 -22.11 7.03 9.40
C LEU A 10 -22.02 5.56 8.92
N LEU A 11 -23.05 4.74 9.20
CA LEU A 11 -23.08 3.36 8.75
C LEU A 11 -23.08 3.26 7.22
N ALA A 12 -23.84 4.10 6.54
CA ALA A 12 -23.85 4.16 5.08
C ALA A 12 -22.48 4.54 4.51
N PHE A 13 -21.79 5.49 5.14
CA PHE A 13 -20.42 5.86 4.76
C PHE A 13 -19.45 4.70 4.95
N ILE A 14 -19.50 4.01 6.10
CA ILE A 14 -18.65 2.85 6.39
C ILE A 14 -18.87 1.75 5.34
N LEU A 15 -20.13 1.44 5.02
CA LEU A 15 -20.46 0.43 4.02
C LEU A 15 -20.06 0.86 2.61
N ALA A 16 -20.29 2.11 2.24
CA ALA A 16 -19.89 2.63 0.93
C ALA A 16 -18.36 2.54 0.74
N TRP A 17 -17.59 2.88 1.78
CA TRP A 17 -16.12 2.78 1.74
C TRP A 17 -15.64 1.33 1.64
N LEU A 18 -16.34 0.39 2.28
CA LEU A 18 -16.06 -1.04 2.19
C LEU A 18 -16.34 -1.61 0.79
N LEU A 19 -17.41 -1.14 0.15
CA LEU A 19 -17.84 -1.60 -1.17
C LEU A 19 -17.20 -0.82 -2.32
N ALA A 20 -16.47 0.25 -2.03
CA ALA A 20 -15.82 1.06 -3.06
C ALA A 20 -14.87 0.19 -3.91
N PRO A 21 -14.93 0.29 -5.24
CA PRO A 21 -14.00 -0.40 -6.11
C PRO A 21 -12.57 0.07 -5.82
N GLU A 22 -11.62 -0.84 -5.92
CA GLU A 22 -10.22 -0.56 -5.70
C GLU A 22 -9.40 -1.11 -6.87
N TRP A 23 -9.02 -0.23 -7.76
CA TRP A 23 -8.02 -0.51 -8.80
C TRP A 23 -6.70 0.09 -8.36
N LEU A 24 -5.67 -0.76 -8.23
CA LEU A 24 -4.36 -0.32 -7.77
C LEU A 24 -3.44 -0.06 -8.95
N ARG A 25 -2.84 1.13 -8.97
CA ARG A 25 -1.71 1.46 -9.85
C ARG A 25 -0.40 1.16 -9.13
N ILE A 26 0.64 0.85 -9.89
CA ILE A 26 1.98 0.71 -9.34
C ILE A 26 2.38 2.04 -8.70
N PRO A 27 2.74 2.06 -7.40
CA PRO A 27 2.97 3.30 -6.66
C PRO A 27 4.32 3.98 -6.97
N VAL A 28 5.08 3.48 -7.93
CA VAL A 28 6.33 4.07 -8.42
C VAL A 28 6.13 4.54 -9.85
N HIS A 29 6.46 5.79 -10.15
CA HIS A 29 6.30 6.38 -11.47
C HIS A 29 7.07 5.59 -12.53
N ASN A 30 6.41 5.23 -13.63
CA ASN A 30 6.91 4.36 -14.69
C ASN A 30 7.36 2.97 -14.19
N GLY A 31 6.92 2.56 -12.99
CA GLY A 31 7.18 1.21 -12.48
C GLY A 31 6.44 0.14 -13.27
N SER A 32 7.00 -1.06 -13.29
CA SER A 32 6.45 -2.23 -13.96
C SER A 32 6.56 -3.46 -13.06
N ALA A 33 5.86 -4.54 -13.39
CA ALA A 33 5.92 -5.80 -12.66
C ALA A 33 7.34 -6.44 -12.64
N ARG A 34 8.27 -5.94 -13.45
CA ARG A 34 9.67 -6.40 -13.49
C ARG A 34 10.52 -5.76 -12.38
N ASP A 35 10.02 -4.70 -11.75
CA ASP A 35 10.78 -3.91 -10.78
C ASP A 35 10.70 -4.49 -9.36
N TRP A 36 9.97 -5.60 -9.16
CA TRP A 36 9.95 -6.36 -7.90
C TRP A 36 9.94 -7.87 -8.14
N ASN A 37 10.33 -8.62 -7.11
CA ASN A 37 10.21 -10.07 -7.12
C ASN A 37 8.82 -10.47 -6.57
N THR A 38 7.96 -11.04 -7.40
CA THR A 38 6.60 -11.49 -7.03
C THR A 38 6.58 -12.54 -5.94
N LYS A 39 7.71 -13.22 -5.67
CA LYS A 39 7.85 -14.20 -4.60
C LYS A 39 8.42 -13.60 -3.31
N SER A 40 8.58 -12.28 -3.24
CA SER A 40 9.16 -11.63 -2.06
C SER A 40 8.16 -11.44 -0.91
N PHE A 41 6.85 -11.42 -1.20
CA PHE A 41 5.83 -11.35 -0.16
C PHE A 41 5.87 -12.60 0.73
N TRP A 42 5.90 -12.36 2.05
CA TRP A 42 6.05 -13.37 3.09
C TRP A 42 7.35 -14.20 3.03
N PHE A 43 8.33 -13.78 2.23
CA PHE A 43 9.65 -14.44 2.17
C PHE A 43 10.34 -14.41 3.54
N GLU A 44 11.00 -15.51 3.89
CA GLU A 44 11.76 -15.68 5.13
C GLU A 44 13.11 -16.42 4.89
N PRO A 45 14.13 -16.16 5.72
CA PRO A 45 14.16 -15.19 6.83
C PRO A 45 14.32 -13.76 6.34
N TRP A 46 13.62 -12.80 6.99
CA TRP A 46 13.69 -11.38 6.60
C TRP A 46 14.12 -10.49 7.78
N GLY A 47 15.41 -10.44 8.03
CA GLY A 47 16.03 -9.64 9.08
C GLY A 47 15.28 -9.71 10.41
N ARG A 48 15.14 -8.56 11.11
CA ARG A 48 14.44 -8.53 12.41
C ARG A 48 12.93 -8.71 12.31
N SER A 49 12.34 -8.52 11.16
CA SER A 49 10.88 -8.66 10.96
C SER A 49 10.43 -10.12 10.83
N GLY A 50 11.39 -11.06 10.65
CA GLY A 50 11.15 -12.49 10.43
C GLY A 50 10.65 -12.80 9.03
N THR A 51 9.59 -12.13 8.58
CA THR A 51 9.01 -12.29 7.25
C THR A 51 8.88 -10.94 6.54
N HIS A 52 8.94 -10.93 5.21
CA HIS A 52 8.77 -9.75 4.36
C HIS A 52 7.28 -9.48 4.12
N LYS A 53 6.72 -8.49 4.81
CA LYS A 53 5.28 -8.18 4.83
C LYS A 53 4.85 -7.18 3.75
N GLY A 54 5.42 -7.29 2.56
CA GLY A 54 5.20 -6.38 1.43
C GLY A 54 6.03 -6.79 0.23
N ILE A 55 6.23 -5.86 -0.67
CA ILE A 55 7.14 -5.98 -1.81
C ILE A 55 8.11 -4.80 -1.83
N ASP A 56 9.30 -5.02 -2.39
CA ASP A 56 10.30 -3.98 -2.61
C ASP A 56 10.34 -3.66 -4.11
N ILE A 57 9.86 -2.46 -4.48
CA ILE A 57 9.83 -1.96 -5.85
C ILE A 57 11.09 -1.14 -6.09
N PHE A 58 12.02 -1.67 -6.88
CA PHE A 58 13.30 -1.04 -7.14
C PHE A 58 13.17 0.07 -8.18
N ALA A 59 13.74 1.25 -7.87
CA ALA A 59 13.81 2.39 -8.77
C ALA A 59 14.96 3.31 -8.36
N ARG A 60 15.32 4.26 -9.23
CA ARG A 60 16.33 5.27 -8.90
C ARG A 60 15.88 6.12 -7.72
N ARG A 61 16.83 6.51 -6.85
CA ARG A 61 16.56 7.50 -5.80
C ARG A 61 15.96 8.77 -6.41
N GLY A 62 14.91 9.30 -5.77
CA GLY A 62 14.18 10.47 -6.24
C GLY A 62 13.07 10.16 -7.26
N THR A 63 12.92 8.91 -7.73
CA THR A 63 11.76 8.52 -8.55
C THR A 63 10.47 8.81 -7.80
N PRO A 64 9.46 9.50 -8.42
CA PRO A 64 8.22 9.82 -7.73
C PRO A 64 7.49 8.58 -7.21
N VAL A 65 7.02 8.67 -5.96
CA VAL A 65 6.09 7.71 -5.34
C VAL A 65 4.71 8.33 -5.32
N THR A 66 3.74 7.63 -5.88
CA THR A 66 2.37 8.12 -6.07
C THR A 66 1.34 7.26 -5.37
N ALA A 67 0.17 7.82 -5.09
CA ALA A 67 -0.95 7.09 -4.52
C ALA A 67 -1.44 6.02 -5.52
N PRO A 68 -1.51 4.74 -5.12
CA PRO A 68 -1.96 3.66 -6.00
C PRO A 68 -3.48 3.74 -6.27
N THR A 69 -4.23 4.32 -5.36
CA THR A 69 -5.69 4.46 -5.40
C THR A 69 -6.10 5.77 -4.73
N HIS A 70 -7.39 6.09 -4.72
CA HIS A 70 -7.90 7.20 -3.91
C HIS A 70 -7.82 6.87 -2.41
N GLY A 71 -7.69 7.88 -1.57
CA GLY A 71 -7.59 7.67 -0.13
C GLY A 71 -7.31 8.92 0.67
N LEU A 72 -6.97 8.71 1.92
CA LEU A 72 -6.62 9.76 2.89
C LEU A 72 -5.25 9.46 3.48
N VAL A 73 -4.33 10.41 3.40
CA VAL A 73 -3.04 10.30 4.10
C VAL A 73 -3.28 10.41 5.61
N LEU A 74 -2.93 9.35 6.35
CA LEU A 74 -3.12 9.32 7.80
C LEU A 74 -1.89 9.77 8.56
N PHE A 75 -0.70 9.44 8.04
CA PHE A 75 0.56 9.68 8.74
C PHE A 75 1.71 9.87 7.75
N ARG A 76 2.65 10.71 8.10
CA ARG A 76 4.02 10.76 7.56
C ARG A 76 5.00 10.97 8.70
N GLY A 77 6.16 10.36 8.60
CA GLY A 77 7.17 10.50 9.67
C GLY A 77 8.32 9.53 9.49
N GLU A 78 9.18 9.45 10.49
CA GLU A 78 10.32 8.54 10.49
C GLU A 78 10.08 7.41 11.50
N LEU A 79 10.28 6.17 11.04
CA LEU A 79 10.25 4.96 11.86
C LEU A 79 11.61 4.27 11.78
N ALA A 80 12.03 3.64 12.88
CA ALA A 80 13.37 3.04 12.99
C ALA A 80 13.70 2.06 11.86
N ALA A 81 12.76 1.19 11.48
CA ALA A 81 12.95 0.24 10.40
C ALA A 81 12.61 0.85 9.02
N GLY A 82 11.44 1.47 8.89
CA GLY A 82 10.94 1.98 7.62
C GLY A 82 11.63 3.26 7.12
N GLY A 83 12.40 3.95 7.99
CA GLY A 83 12.93 5.27 7.67
C GLY A 83 11.80 6.26 7.46
N LYS A 84 11.89 7.09 6.43
CA LYS A 84 10.80 7.98 6.04
C LYS A 84 9.65 7.19 5.47
N VAL A 85 8.47 7.35 6.08
CA VAL A 85 7.27 6.57 5.73
C VAL A 85 6.04 7.45 5.56
N ILE A 86 5.11 6.96 4.73
CA ILE A 86 3.76 7.48 4.61
C ILE A 86 2.79 6.31 4.85
N LEU A 87 1.69 6.59 5.55
CA LEU A 87 0.56 5.69 5.72
C LEU A 87 -0.69 6.35 5.14
N MET A 88 -1.39 5.65 4.26
CA MET A 88 -2.59 6.10 3.59
C MET A 88 -3.73 5.09 3.83
N LEU A 89 -4.93 5.58 4.13
CA LEU A 89 -6.15 4.78 4.15
C LEU A 89 -6.80 4.82 2.78
N GLY A 90 -6.92 3.67 2.15
CA GLY A 90 -7.62 3.45 0.89
C GLY A 90 -8.99 2.79 1.06
N PRO A 91 -9.65 2.41 -0.06
CA PRO A 91 -10.90 1.66 -0.06
C PRO A 91 -10.81 0.35 0.72
N LYS A 92 -11.97 -0.25 1.02
CA LYS A 92 -12.07 -1.54 1.73
C LYS A 92 -11.34 -1.56 3.07
N TRP A 93 -11.12 -0.37 3.68
CA TRP A 93 -10.40 -0.22 4.94
C TRP A 93 -8.98 -0.77 4.89
N ARG A 94 -8.29 -0.57 3.76
CA ARG A 94 -6.92 -0.97 3.54
C ARG A 94 -5.95 0.17 3.83
N LEU A 95 -4.93 -0.12 4.60
CA LEU A 95 -3.82 0.78 4.87
C LEU A 95 -2.70 0.47 3.89
N HIS A 96 -2.31 1.48 3.12
CA HIS A 96 -1.16 1.44 2.21
C HIS A 96 0.03 2.07 2.90
N TYR A 97 1.09 1.30 3.09
CA TYR A 97 2.31 1.71 3.78
C TYR A 97 3.44 1.82 2.79
N PHE A 98 4.05 3.01 2.75
CA PHE A 98 5.15 3.37 1.86
C PHE A 98 6.38 3.66 2.72
N ALA A 99 7.49 2.93 2.54
CA ALA A 99 8.67 3.08 3.35
C ALA A 99 9.94 3.29 2.52
N HIS A 100 11.04 3.62 3.21
CA HIS A 100 12.35 3.94 2.67
C HIS A 100 12.39 5.17 1.77
N LEU A 101 11.41 6.09 1.96
CA LEU A 101 11.31 7.29 1.14
C LEU A 101 12.55 8.19 1.29
N ASN A 102 12.87 8.93 0.23
CA ASN A 102 13.88 9.98 0.24
C ASN A 102 13.30 11.28 0.82
N ASP A 103 12.07 11.61 0.47
CA ASP A 103 11.34 12.79 0.93
C ASP A 103 9.83 12.58 1.00
N TYR A 104 9.12 13.59 1.51
CA TYR A 104 7.66 13.63 1.62
C TYR A 104 7.10 14.78 0.79
N HIS A 105 5.99 14.55 0.09
CA HIS A 105 5.21 15.59 -0.58
C HIS A 105 3.79 15.69 -0.04
N ALA A 106 3.18 14.56 0.37
CA ALA A 106 1.84 14.56 0.94
C ALA A 106 1.83 14.88 2.44
N LEU A 107 0.70 15.44 2.92
CA LEU A 107 0.47 15.83 4.31
C LEU A 107 -0.58 14.94 4.97
N PRO A 108 -0.45 14.63 6.28
CA PRO A 108 -1.54 14.01 7.04
C PRO A 108 -2.84 14.82 6.92
N GLY A 109 -3.96 14.11 6.74
CA GLY A 109 -5.27 14.73 6.49
C GLY A 109 -5.54 15.09 5.02
N GLN A 110 -4.57 14.93 4.13
CA GLN A 110 -4.73 15.21 2.71
C GLN A 110 -5.48 14.07 2.01
N PRO A 111 -6.62 14.34 1.33
CA PRO A 111 -7.22 13.42 0.39
C PRO A 111 -6.35 13.33 -0.87
N VAL A 112 -6.23 12.13 -1.42
CA VAL A 112 -5.43 11.85 -2.62
C VAL A 112 -6.22 11.03 -3.62
N LEU A 113 -5.92 11.23 -4.90
CA LEU A 113 -6.44 10.47 -6.03
C LEU A 113 -5.33 9.57 -6.59
N PRO A 114 -5.67 8.53 -7.37
CA PRO A 114 -4.67 7.71 -8.05
C PRO A 114 -3.68 8.58 -8.84
N GLY A 115 -2.38 8.40 -8.61
CA GLY A 115 -1.33 9.20 -9.22
C GLY A 115 -0.95 10.47 -8.47
N SER A 116 -1.65 10.86 -7.38
CA SER A 116 -1.22 11.98 -6.51
C SER A 116 0.17 11.72 -5.95
N LEU A 117 1.05 12.72 -6.01
CA LEU A 117 2.42 12.60 -5.50
C LEU A 117 2.43 12.47 -3.96
N LEU A 118 3.03 11.41 -3.46
CA LEU A 118 3.20 11.16 -2.03
C LEU A 118 4.60 11.52 -1.53
N GLY A 119 5.62 11.13 -2.28
CA GLY A 119 7.03 11.29 -1.93
C GLY A 119 7.94 10.83 -3.06
N SER A 120 9.16 10.44 -2.73
CA SER A 120 10.07 9.83 -3.70
C SER A 120 10.83 8.64 -3.14
N VAL A 121 11.27 7.74 -4.03
CA VAL A 121 12.05 6.54 -3.71
C VAL A 121 13.37 6.91 -3.07
N GLY A 122 13.74 6.21 -2.01
CA GLY A 122 15.01 6.39 -1.31
C GLY A 122 15.61 5.08 -0.81
N ASP A 123 16.35 5.20 0.29
CA ASP A 123 16.98 4.10 1.03
C ASP A 123 17.03 4.41 2.53
N SER A 124 16.09 5.18 3.05
CA SER A 124 16.08 5.57 4.46
C SER A 124 15.76 4.39 5.38
N GLY A 125 16.03 4.57 6.68
CA GLY A 125 15.84 3.53 7.69
C GLY A 125 16.82 2.37 7.53
N ASN A 126 16.32 1.13 7.59
CA ASN A 126 17.13 -0.09 7.49
C ASN A 126 17.52 -0.45 6.03
N ALA A 127 17.05 0.32 5.06
CA ALA A 127 17.46 0.23 3.65
C ALA A 127 18.73 1.03 3.34
N ARG A 128 19.27 1.79 4.32
CA ARG A 128 20.47 2.61 4.11
C ARG A 128 21.63 1.78 3.59
N GLY A 129 22.21 2.25 2.46
CA GLY A 129 23.32 1.57 1.79
C GLY A 129 22.92 0.38 0.92
N LYS A 130 21.64 0.08 0.78
CA LYS A 130 21.11 -0.90 -0.18
C LYS A 130 20.67 -0.18 -1.46
N PRO A 131 20.43 -0.92 -2.56
CA PRO A 131 19.81 -0.35 -3.75
C PRO A 131 18.51 0.39 -3.40
N PRO A 132 18.29 1.62 -3.90
CA PRO A 132 17.09 2.37 -3.61
C PRO A 132 15.83 1.62 -4.07
N HIS A 133 14.81 1.60 -3.22
CA HIS A 133 13.55 0.93 -3.48
C HIS A 133 12.43 1.54 -2.62
N LEU A 134 11.21 1.36 -3.06
CA LEU A 134 10.02 1.56 -2.26
C LEU A 134 9.65 0.22 -1.61
N HIS A 135 9.66 0.13 -0.28
CA HIS A 135 8.95 -0.96 0.39
C HIS A 135 7.47 -0.60 0.49
N TYR A 136 6.63 -1.44 -0.12
CA TYR A 136 5.18 -1.23 -0.18
C TYR A 136 4.43 -2.38 0.45
N SER A 137 3.58 -2.09 1.43
CA SER A 137 2.73 -3.07 2.13
C SER A 137 1.28 -2.64 2.11
N ILE A 138 0.37 -3.62 2.09
CA ILE A 138 -1.07 -3.42 2.22
C ILE A 138 -1.56 -4.18 3.45
N VAL A 139 -2.15 -3.44 4.41
CA VAL A 139 -2.69 -3.99 5.65
C VAL A 139 -4.19 -3.73 5.68
N THR A 140 -5.01 -4.77 5.83
CA THR A 140 -6.45 -4.60 5.99
C THR A 140 -6.82 -4.41 7.46
N LEU A 141 -7.75 -3.48 7.75
CA LEU A 141 -8.35 -3.34 9.09
C LEU A 141 -9.43 -4.40 9.35
N LEU A 142 -9.96 -5.02 8.28
CA LEU A 142 -10.90 -6.13 8.37
C LEU A 142 -10.14 -7.44 8.16
N PRO A 143 -10.05 -8.32 9.16
CA PRO A 143 -9.27 -9.54 9.06
C PRO A 143 -9.88 -10.54 8.07
N TYR A 144 -9.04 -11.26 7.35
CA TYR A 144 -9.39 -12.38 6.47
C TYR A 144 -8.96 -13.71 7.11
N PRO A 145 -9.76 -14.35 8.01
CA PRO A 145 -9.34 -15.50 8.82
C PRO A 145 -8.85 -16.69 8.00
N TRP A 146 -9.39 -16.87 6.79
CA TRP A 146 -9.01 -17.96 5.87
C TRP A 146 -7.58 -17.84 5.29
N ARG A 147 -6.89 -16.70 5.53
CA ARG A 147 -5.49 -16.48 5.11
C ARG A 147 -4.49 -16.97 6.15
N TRP A 148 -4.94 -17.40 7.33
CA TRP A 148 -4.04 -17.98 8.33
C TRP A 148 -3.46 -19.28 7.81
N ASP A 149 -2.15 -19.50 8.05
CA ASP A 149 -1.46 -20.75 7.84
C ASP A 149 -0.38 -20.98 8.92
N ASP A 150 0.31 -22.13 8.86
CA ASP A 150 1.33 -22.53 9.83
C ASP A 150 2.73 -21.99 9.52
N SER A 151 2.90 -21.11 8.53
CA SER A 151 4.18 -20.46 8.24
C SER A 151 4.61 -19.51 9.35
N THR A 152 5.88 -19.10 9.35
CA THR A 152 6.41 -18.13 10.31
C THR A 152 5.54 -16.87 10.35
N GLN A 153 4.99 -16.55 11.52
CA GLN A 153 4.02 -15.47 11.73
C GLN A 153 2.75 -15.57 10.85
N GLY A 154 2.36 -16.77 10.40
CA GLY A 154 1.24 -17.01 9.50
C GLY A 154 -0.09 -16.45 9.99
N TRP A 155 -0.30 -16.35 11.33
CA TRP A 155 -1.48 -15.69 11.89
C TRP A 155 -1.61 -14.21 11.48
N LYS A 156 -0.50 -13.52 11.14
CA LYS A 156 -0.54 -12.12 10.67
C LYS A 156 -1.04 -12.00 9.24
N LYS A 157 -1.00 -13.08 8.44
CA LYS A 157 -1.52 -13.08 7.06
C LYS A 157 -3.00 -12.71 6.98
N ILE A 158 -3.75 -12.87 8.07
CA ILE A 158 -5.14 -12.41 8.14
C ILE A 158 -5.29 -10.89 7.95
N PHE A 159 -4.20 -10.13 8.19
CA PHE A 159 -4.17 -8.67 8.05
C PHE A 159 -3.31 -8.17 6.88
N TYR A 160 -2.41 -8.98 6.33
CA TYR A 160 -1.51 -8.56 5.26
C TYR A 160 -1.97 -9.13 3.92
N LEU A 161 -2.04 -8.26 2.92
CA LEU A 161 -2.39 -8.63 1.55
C LEU A 161 -1.14 -8.59 0.68
N ASP A 162 -1.03 -9.52 -0.27
CA ASP A 162 0.07 -9.49 -1.24
C ASP A 162 -0.14 -8.34 -2.23
N PRO A 163 0.74 -7.32 -2.22
CA PRO A 163 0.63 -6.24 -3.17
C PRO A 163 0.84 -6.69 -4.62
N SER A 164 1.62 -7.76 -4.87
CA SER A 164 1.89 -8.25 -6.22
C SER A 164 0.62 -8.76 -6.90
N GLU A 165 -0.24 -9.49 -6.17
CA GLU A 165 -1.53 -9.97 -6.68
C GLU A 165 -2.43 -8.80 -7.06
N LEU A 166 -2.58 -7.83 -6.15
CA LEU A 166 -3.49 -6.70 -6.32
C LEU A 166 -3.05 -5.70 -7.40
N LEU A 167 -1.73 -5.51 -7.58
CA LEU A 167 -1.18 -4.64 -8.62
C LEU A 167 -1.29 -5.29 -10.01
N ASN A 168 -1.17 -6.62 -10.11
CA ASN A 168 -1.31 -7.33 -11.37
C ASN A 168 -2.77 -7.35 -11.86
N ASP A 169 -3.73 -7.55 -10.97
CA ASP A 169 -5.15 -7.49 -11.29
C ASP A 169 -5.55 -6.11 -11.84
N GLY A 170 -5.06 -5.03 -11.21
CA GLY A 170 -5.32 -3.67 -11.68
C GLY A 170 -4.71 -3.32 -13.04
N ALA A 171 -3.62 -3.99 -13.43
CA ALA A 171 -2.99 -3.80 -14.74
C ALA A 171 -3.77 -4.51 -15.87
N MET A 172 -4.40 -5.64 -15.60
CA MET A 172 -5.20 -6.38 -16.57
C MET A 172 -6.52 -5.66 -16.92
N ASP A 173 -7.19 -5.07 -15.92
CA ASP A 173 -8.43 -4.32 -16.12
C ASP A 173 -8.21 -3.05 -16.97
N SER A 174 -7.09 -2.35 -16.78
CA SER A 174 -6.79 -1.13 -17.54
C SER A 174 -6.51 -1.39 -19.04
N GLN A 175 -6.13 -2.61 -19.42
CA GLN A 175 -5.92 -2.99 -20.83
C GLN A 175 -7.24 -3.39 -21.51
N SER A 176 -8.24 -3.86 -20.78
CA SER A 176 -9.55 -4.20 -21.34
C SER A 176 -10.38 -2.98 -21.72
N GLU A 177 -10.18 -1.83 -21.06
CA GLU A 177 -10.88 -0.58 -21.34
C GLU A 177 -10.27 0.23 -22.50
N SER A 178 -9.01 0.01 -22.85
CA SER A 178 -8.33 0.72 -23.95
C SER A 178 -8.48 0.07 -25.34
N GLY A 179 -9.17 -1.06 -25.44
CA GLY A 179 -9.36 -1.87 -26.64
C GLY A 179 -10.79 -1.89 -27.21
N GLY A 180 -11.66 -0.97 -26.72
CA GLY A 180 -13.06 -0.88 -27.15
C GLY A 180 -13.33 0.34 -28.03
#